data_17e70d3cb91b256831b5eb46d846ca7f
#
_entry.id   17e70d3cb91b256831b5eb46d846ca7f
#
_cell.length_a   1.000
_cell.length_b   1.000
_cell.length_c   1.000
_cell.angle_alpha   90.00
_cell.angle_beta   90.00
_cell.angle_gamma   90.00
#
_symmetry.space_group_name_H-M   'P 1'
#
loop_
_entity.id
_entity.type
_entity.pdbx_description
1 polymer ?
#
loop_
_entity_poly.entity_id
_entity_poly.type
_entity_poly.pdbx_seq_one_letter_code
_entity_poly.pdbx_strand_id
1 'polypeptide(L)'
;MEGEDSSSSSKLSSQMRVLLIRAIIIAISGGITGGLGIVYLKEVLGADAMFLGSMTSLSSIVLLFTILFGGWFSDTFGRRKAFIIGNVLACIPPLIFFLAWDESILIPAYIISAIASSFIAPSYQYILRVSTDRRSRGTSIAKIDMVTSSISIIVPPLSAMVISLLGGIPVLRYVFLLQFVLILMATVYIFLKLNVPERYTNGSRLSAREFVRSMVEVYRISRERKLHYWIFFVAMGPLVFTVVSPFWSLYAYEVCKLPTHLMGMLSTAQALPYMLLLLPISKLSDRSGRKKVIFVLRPFLWLTFTVLILAGSFSTPYSFVAPLIAWGLYGIYATSSPTVVSTLVESFPKEYLSRWTSFRNFMYYLFAIPCGILGGVLWNIDPRLPFIVALIADMSRFIFLLKIPETLVQRPPTTQIKEVKHIVAYELPGAGLGTISRLLSSRLRLQIIDSRVINKKIDDVREPALIEGENGLIAAKEKDNALVILLVAPRHNRAIRKVQKESKPLFVAFKEIEEEDKKVSKVLKKYFKADLENLPPFDIAINTERIPLEVAEELIELTYKELRSRSRKVNK
;
A
#
# COMPACT_ATOMS: atom_id res chain seq x y z
N MET A 1 -18.31 -1.95 38.58
CA MET A 1 -19.51 -1.74 37.77
C MET A 1 -19.06 -0.82 36.64
N GLU A 2 -18.91 -1.20 35.45
CA GLU A 2 -19.61 -1.99 34.48
C GLU A 2 -18.62 -2.64 33.54
N GLY A 3 -18.83 -3.90 33.23
CA GLY A 3 -18.07 -4.63 32.24
C GLY A 3 -18.52 -4.19 30.85
N GLU A 4 -17.63 -3.58 30.08
CA GLU A 4 -17.85 -3.35 28.66
C GLU A 4 -17.54 -4.64 27.88
N ASP A 5 -18.60 -5.17 27.33
CA ASP A 5 -18.67 -6.31 26.43
C ASP A 5 -17.61 -6.29 25.32
N SER A 6 -16.73 -7.27 25.35
CA SER A 6 -15.75 -7.57 24.31
C SER A 6 -16.33 -8.26 23.07
N SER A 7 -17.63 -8.10 22.79
CA SER A 7 -18.34 -8.64 21.64
C SER A 7 -18.87 -7.58 20.68
N SER A 8 -18.13 -6.47 20.45
CA SER A 8 -18.44 -5.58 19.33
C SER A 8 -18.01 -6.25 18.02
N SER A 9 -18.87 -7.14 17.49
CA SER A 9 -18.87 -7.50 16.09
C SER A 9 -18.75 -6.21 15.30
N SER A 10 -17.66 -6.00 14.55
CA SER A 10 -17.36 -4.78 13.80
C SER A 10 -18.47 -4.51 12.78
N LYS A 11 -19.54 -3.80 13.20
CA LYS A 11 -20.58 -3.31 12.30
C LYS A 11 -19.92 -2.35 11.33
N LEU A 12 -19.98 -2.66 10.03
CA LEU A 12 -19.53 -1.77 8.98
C LEU A 12 -20.23 -0.41 9.12
N SER A 13 -19.48 0.70 8.99
CA SER A 13 -20.07 2.03 8.99
C SER A 13 -21.15 2.14 7.90
N SER A 14 -22.12 3.02 8.05
CA SER A 14 -23.20 3.21 7.07
C SER A 14 -22.64 3.46 5.66
N GLN A 15 -21.60 4.28 5.54
CA GLN A 15 -20.97 4.58 4.25
C GLN A 15 -20.19 3.39 3.68
N MET A 16 -19.57 2.58 4.53
CA MET A 16 -18.88 1.37 4.10
C MET A 16 -19.86 0.32 3.55
N ARG A 17 -21.07 0.24 4.11
CA ARG A 17 -22.15 -0.61 3.55
C ARG A 17 -22.59 -0.14 2.17
N VAL A 18 -22.67 1.18 1.95
CA VAL A 18 -22.97 1.74 0.61
C VAL A 18 -21.90 1.36 -0.40
N LEU A 19 -20.61 1.46 -0.03
CA LEU A 19 -19.52 1.04 -0.91
C LEU A 19 -19.51 -0.46 -1.17
N LEU A 20 -19.84 -1.30 -0.17
CA LEU A 20 -19.93 -2.74 -0.34
C LEU A 20 -21.05 -3.14 -1.31
N ILE A 21 -22.26 -2.58 -1.16
CA ILE A 21 -23.39 -2.86 -2.07
C ILE A 21 -23.04 -2.44 -3.50
N ARG A 22 -22.45 -1.24 -3.67
CA ARG A 22 -21.94 -0.83 -4.97
C ARG A 22 -20.94 -1.84 -5.53
N ALA A 23 -19.96 -2.25 -4.73
CA ALA A 23 -18.93 -3.19 -5.16
C ALA A 23 -19.53 -4.53 -5.60
N ILE A 24 -20.56 -5.03 -4.91
CA ILE A 24 -21.32 -6.23 -5.29
C ILE A 24 -21.97 -6.04 -6.66
N ILE A 25 -22.72 -4.95 -6.86
CA ILE A 25 -23.43 -4.72 -8.13
C ILE A 25 -22.44 -4.59 -9.29
N ILE A 26 -21.33 -3.84 -9.10
CA ILE A 26 -20.28 -3.68 -10.11
C ILE A 26 -19.55 -5.00 -10.37
N ALA A 27 -19.29 -5.82 -9.35
CA ALA A 27 -18.67 -7.13 -9.53
C ALA A 27 -19.58 -8.09 -10.32
N ILE A 28 -20.89 -8.09 -10.05
CA ILE A 28 -21.87 -8.85 -10.84
C ILE A 28 -21.88 -8.35 -12.29
N SER A 29 -21.97 -7.03 -12.48
CA SER A 29 -21.97 -6.40 -13.78
C SER A 29 -20.73 -6.77 -14.62
N GLY A 30 -19.54 -6.67 -14.03
CA GLY A 30 -18.28 -7.08 -14.68
C GLY A 30 -18.18 -8.60 -14.87
N GLY A 31 -18.70 -9.39 -13.92
CA GLY A 31 -18.71 -10.85 -13.99
C GLY A 31 -19.56 -11.38 -15.14
N ILE A 32 -20.69 -10.75 -15.44
CA ILE A 32 -21.59 -11.15 -16.55
C ILE A 32 -20.89 -11.00 -17.89
N THR A 33 -20.05 -9.98 -18.08
CA THR A 33 -19.28 -9.75 -19.31
C THR A 33 -17.92 -10.47 -19.29
N GLY A 34 -17.47 -10.99 -18.15
CA GLY A 34 -16.14 -11.57 -17.95
C GLY A 34 -15.82 -12.71 -18.91
N GLY A 35 -14.75 -12.54 -19.69
CA GLY A 35 -14.35 -13.48 -20.74
C GLY A 35 -15.19 -13.44 -22.03
N LEU A 36 -16.47 -13.11 -21.94
CA LEU A 36 -17.39 -13.05 -23.08
C LEU A 36 -17.27 -11.75 -23.88
N GLY A 37 -16.77 -10.69 -23.26
CA GLY A 37 -16.58 -9.41 -23.93
C GLY A 37 -15.67 -9.50 -25.16
N ILE A 38 -14.62 -10.33 -25.10
CA ILE A 38 -13.72 -10.53 -26.24
C ILE A 38 -14.39 -11.30 -27.38
N VAL A 39 -15.25 -12.28 -27.04
CA VAL A 39 -16.03 -13.03 -28.02
C VAL A 39 -17.01 -12.11 -28.74
N TYR A 40 -17.67 -11.22 -28.01
CA TYR A 40 -18.55 -10.19 -28.60
C TYR A 40 -17.79 -9.27 -29.55
N LEU A 41 -16.65 -8.75 -29.13
CA LEU A 41 -15.82 -7.88 -29.97
C LEU A 41 -15.40 -8.56 -31.26
N LYS A 42 -15.01 -9.83 -31.19
CA LYS A 42 -14.52 -10.57 -32.33
C LYS A 42 -15.64 -11.04 -33.25
N GLU A 43 -16.64 -11.76 -32.71
CA GLU A 43 -17.65 -12.47 -33.51
C GLU A 43 -18.83 -11.56 -33.91
N VAL A 44 -19.15 -10.54 -33.15
CA VAL A 44 -20.29 -9.65 -33.42
C VAL A 44 -19.87 -8.37 -34.12
N LEU A 45 -18.75 -7.76 -33.67
CA LEU A 45 -18.29 -6.46 -34.18
C LEU A 45 -17.12 -6.58 -35.18
N GLY A 46 -16.53 -7.77 -35.33
CA GLY A 46 -15.43 -8.00 -36.27
C GLY A 46 -14.09 -7.39 -35.85
N ALA A 47 -13.96 -6.99 -34.57
CA ALA A 47 -12.78 -6.31 -34.07
C ALA A 47 -11.51 -7.15 -34.25
N ASP A 48 -10.50 -6.55 -34.87
CA ASP A 48 -9.20 -7.18 -35.04
C ASP A 48 -8.24 -6.88 -33.87
N ALA A 49 -7.11 -7.57 -33.85
CA ALA A 49 -6.10 -7.38 -32.80
C ALA A 49 -5.48 -5.98 -32.81
N MET A 50 -5.37 -5.36 -34.01
CA MET A 50 -4.83 -4.01 -34.13
C MET A 50 -5.77 -2.97 -33.55
N PHE A 51 -7.08 -3.14 -33.76
CA PHE A 51 -8.10 -2.31 -33.12
C PHE A 51 -8.02 -2.42 -31.59
N LEU A 52 -7.96 -3.64 -31.03
CA LEU A 52 -7.86 -3.86 -29.58
C LEU A 52 -6.61 -3.21 -28.97
N GLY A 53 -5.46 -3.36 -29.63
CA GLY A 53 -4.21 -2.71 -29.25
C GLY A 53 -4.30 -1.18 -29.31
N SER A 54 -4.89 -0.65 -30.40
CA SER A 54 -5.09 0.78 -30.61
C SER A 54 -6.02 1.40 -29.56
N MET A 55 -7.11 0.71 -29.18
CA MET A 55 -8.03 1.17 -28.12
C MET A 55 -7.35 1.19 -26.75
N THR A 56 -6.45 0.24 -26.49
CA THR A 56 -5.65 0.24 -25.26
C THR A 56 -4.69 1.44 -25.21
N SER A 57 -4.04 1.76 -26.34
CA SER A 57 -3.19 2.95 -26.47
C SER A 57 -4.00 4.25 -26.36
N LEU A 58 -5.16 4.33 -27.01
CA LEU A 58 -6.06 5.48 -26.92
C LEU A 58 -6.51 5.72 -25.47
N SER A 59 -6.91 4.66 -24.77
CA SER A 59 -7.27 4.73 -23.34
C SER A 59 -6.10 5.24 -22.50
N SER A 60 -4.88 4.83 -22.79
CA SER A 60 -3.66 5.29 -22.09
C SER A 60 -3.38 6.77 -22.36
N ILE A 61 -3.58 7.26 -23.59
CA ILE A 61 -3.48 8.69 -23.95
C ILE A 61 -4.51 9.49 -23.13
N VAL A 62 -5.76 9.08 -23.16
CA VAL A 62 -6.83 9.77 -22.43
C VAL A 62 -6.54 9.79 -20.93
N LEU A 63 -6.14 8.66 -20.35
CA LEU A 63 -5.78 8.58 -18.91
C LEU A 63 -4.58 9.43 -18.55
N LEU A 64 -3.57 9.54 -19.41
CA LEU A 64 -2.40 10.39 -19.17
C LEU A 64 -2.80 11.84 -18.90
N PHE A 65 -3.76 12.37 -19.68
CA PHE A 65 -4.23 13.75 -19.53
C PHE A 65 -5.33 13.90 -18.47
N THR A 66 -6.25 12.95 -18.37
CA THR A 66 -7.46 13.12 -17.56
C THR A 66 -7.25 12.73 -16.09
N ILE A 67 -6.28 11.90 -15.75
CA ILE A 67 -6.07 11.46 -14.35
C ILE A 67 -5.67 12.62 -13.44
N LEU A 68 -4.92 13.59 -13.98
CA LEU A 68 -4.56 14.81 -13.27
C LEU A 68 -5.74 15.73 -13.08
N PHE A 69 -6.55 15.88 -14.15
CA PHE A 69 -7.77 16.68 -14.12
C PHE A 69 -8.79 16.08 -13.14
N GLY A 70 -9.03 14.78 -13.18
CA GLY A 70 -9.94 14.09 -12.26
C GLY A 70 -9.55 14.24 -10.79
N GLY A 71 -8.26 14.16 -10.48
CA GLY A 71 -7.73 14.40 -9.14
C GLY A 71 -7.98 15.84 -8.69
N TRP A 72 -7.59 16.82 -9.50
CA TRP A 72 -7.82 18.24 -9.21
C TRP A 72 -9.32 18.57 -9.06
N PHE A 73 -10.15 18.10 -9.98
CA PHE A 73 -11.59 18.28 -9.91
C PHE A 73 -12.17 17.74 -8.60
N SER A 74 -11.74 16.53 -8.22
CA SER A 74 -12.15 15.87 -6.99
C SER A 74 -11.78 16.69 -5.74
N ASP A 75 -10.61 17.32 -5.74
CA ASP A 75 -10.12 18.14 -4.61
C ASP A 75 -10.80 19.53 -4.57
N THR A 76 -11.16 20.09 -5.72
CA THR A 76 -11.73 21.45 -5.84
C THR A 76 -13.26 21.47 -5.70
N PHE A 77 -13.95 20.58 -6.40
CA PHE A 77 -15.41 20.57 -6.48
C PHE A 77 -16.09 19.57 -5.57
N GLY A 78 -15.31 18.75 -4.87
CA GLY A 78 -15.79 17.76 -3.92
C GLY A 78 -15.72 16.33 -4.43
N ARG A 79 -15.26 15.46 -3.54
CA ARG A 79 -14.96 14.06 -3.89
C ARG A 79 -16.21 13.21 -4.12
N ARG A 80 -17.31 13.52 -3.42
CA ARG A 80 -18.61 12.89 -3.66
C ARG A 80 -19.13 13.23 -5.07
N LYS A 81 -19.07 14.51 -5.47
CA LYS A 81 -19.51 14.96 -6.80
C LYS A 81 -18.68 14.30 -7.91
N ALA A 82 -17.36 14.33 -7.78
CA ALA A 82 -16.46 13.66 -8.73
C ALA A 82 -16.78 12.17 -8.86
N PHE A 83 -17.01 11.47 -7.74
CA PHE A 83 -17.35 10.06 -7.73
C PHE A 83 -18.67 9.77 -8.43
N ILE A 84 -19.70 10.59 -8.20
CA ILE A 84 -21.01 10.45 -8.86
C ILE A 84 -20.88 10.70 -10.37
N ILE A 85 -20.20 11.78 -10.79
CA ILE A 85 -19.97 12.12 -12.21
C ILE A 85 -19.25 10.95 -12.90
N GLY A 86 -18.18 10.42 -12.28
CA GLY A 86 -17.46 9.29 -12.82
C GLY A 86 -18.34 8.04 -12.98
N ASN A 87 -19.22 7.73 -12.02
CA ASN A 87 -20.15 6.60 -12.13
C ASN A 87 -21.23 6.83 -13.18
N VAL A 88 -21.74 8.05 -13.36
CA VAL A 88 -22.67 8.41 -14.45
C VAL A 88 -21.98 8.20 -15.81
N LEU A 89 -20.77 8.71 -15.99
CA LEU A 89 -20.00 8.49 -17.21
C LEU A 89 -19.74 6.99 -17.46
N ALA A 90 -19.51 6.19 -16.42
CA ALA A 90 -19.31 4.75 -16.52
C ALA A 90 -20.55 3.97 -16.98
N CYS A 91 -21.74 4.55 -16.94
CA CYS A 91 -22.94 3.94 -17.51
C CYS A 91 -22.94 3.96 -19.04
N ILE A 92 -22.30 4.94 -19.67
CA ILE A 92 -22.38 5.18 -21.12
C ILE A 92 -21.70 4.09 -21.95
N PRO A 93 -20.48 3.61 -21.62
CA PRO A 93 -19.79 2.61 -22.41
C PRO A 93 -20.60 1.33 -22.65
N PRO A 94 -21.20 0.65 -21.66
CA PRO A 94 -22.02 -0.55 -21.93
C PRO A 94 -23.20 -0.28 -22.85
N LEU A 95 -23.81 0.91 -22.80
CA LEU A 95 -24.89 1.28 -23.70
C LEU A 95 -24.38 1.42 -25.13
N ILE A 96 -23.20 2.01 -25.34
CA ILE A 96 -22.55 2.09 -26.66
C ILE A 96 -22.23 0.67 -27.17
N PHE A 97 -21.68 -0.23 -26.31
CA PHE A 97 -21.43 -1.61 -26.68
C PHE A 97 -22.71 -2.34 -27.13
N PHE A 98 -23.84 -2.12 -26.43
CA PHE A 98 -25.13 -2.69 -26.83
C PHE A 98 -25.61 -2.16 -28.19
N LEU A 99 -25.44 -0.86 -28.47
CA LEU A 99 -25.90 -0.21 -29.70
C LEU A 99 -24.94 -0.39 -30.88
N ALA A 100 -23.70 -0.85 -30.65
CA ALA A 100 -22.69 -0.98 -31.68
C ALA A 100 -23.05 -2.07 -32.72
N TRP A 101 -22.81 -1.77 -33.98
CA TRP A 101 -22.84 -2.70 -35.10
C TRP A 101 -21.50 -2.81 -35.82
N ASP A 102 -20.55 -1.97 -35.47
CA ASP A 102 -19.19 -1.92 -36.00
C ASP A 102 -18.21 -1.54 -34.88
N GLU A 103 -16.95 -2.00 -34.99
CA GLU A 103 -15.93 -1.75 -33.96
C GLU A 103 -15.62 -0.27 -33.78
N SER A 104 -15.71 0.56 -34.84
CA SER A 104 -15.38 1.99 -34.79
C SER A 104 -16.30 2.78 -33.83
N ILE A 105 -17.54 2.32 -33.65
CA ILE A 105 -18.51 2.92 -32.71
C ILE A 105 -18.05 2.79 -31.27
N LEU A 106 -17.14 1.88 -30.98
CA LEU A 106 -16.60 1.69 -29.62
C LEU A 106 -15.56 2.75 -29.23
N ILE A 107 -15.00 3.51 -30.18
CA ILE A 107 -13.98 4.54 -29.89
C ILE A 107 -14.46 5.50 -28.78
N PRO A 108 -15.66 6.11 -28.87
CA PRO A 108 -16.17 6.94 -27.78
C PRO A 108 -16.33 6.19 -26.45
N ALA A 109 -16.69 4.90 -26.48
CA ALA A 109 -16.85 4.11 -25.27
C ALA A 109 -15.52 3.95 -24.52
N TYR A 110 -14.41 3.68 -25.23
CA TYR A 110 -13.08 3.61 -24.63
C TYR A 110 -12.62 4.97 -24.06
N ILE A 111 -12.88 6.08 -24.77
CA ILE A 111 -12.58 7.43 -24.30
C ILE A 111 -13.36 7.75 -23.02
N ILE A 112 -14.67 7.54 -23.03
CA ILE A 112 -15.56 7.84 -21.90
C ILE A 112 -15.20 6.94 -20.71
N SER A 113 -14.88 5.67 -20.93
CA SER A 113 -14.45 4.74 -19.88
C SER A 113 -13.15 5.20 -19.20
N ALA A 114 -12.18 5.68 -19.97
CA ALA A 114 -10.93 6.24 -19.44
C ALA A 114 -11.20 7.52 -18.61
N ILE A 115 -12.03 8.45 -19.11
CA ILE A 115 -12.44 9.64 -18.39
C ILE A 115 -13.17 9.25 -17.09
N ALA A 116 -14.16 8.37 -17.14
CA ALA A 116 -14.89 7.89 -15.97
C ALA A 116 -13.95 7.35 -14.89
N SER A 117 -12.96 6.53 -15.31
CA SER A 117 -11.96 5.94 -14.41
C SER A 117 -11.10 6.99 -13.71
N SER A 118 -10.79 8.10 -14.40
CA SER A 118 -9.99 9.21 -13.84
C SER A 118 -10.71 9.96 -12.71
N PHE A 119 -12.04 9.99 -12.73
CA PHE A 119 -12.86 10.56 -11.66
C PHE A 119 -13.14 9.56 -10.53
N ILE A 120 -13.41 8.30 -10.88
CA ILE A 120 -13.76 7.25 -9.90
C ILE A 120 -12.57 6.90 -9.02
N ALA A 121 -11.39 6.63 -9.58
CA ALA A 121 -10.29 6.04 -8.85
C ALA A 121 -9.78 6.91 -7.68
N PRO A 122 -9.46 8.20 -7.83
CA PRO A 122 -9.01 9.04 -6.72
C PRO A 122 -10.11 9.29 -5.69
N SER A 123 -11.35 9.49 -6.15
CA SER A 123 -12.50 9.73 -5.28
C SER A 123 -12.85 8.50 -4.44
N TYR A 124 -12.85 7.31 -5.03
CA TYR A 124 -13.08 6.04 -4.33
C TYR A 124 -12.07 5.79 -3.21
N GLN A 125 -10.78 5.98 -3.49
CA GLN A 125 -9.71 5.80 -2.50
C GLN A 125 -9.89 6.72 -1.29
N TYR A 126 -10.29 7.96 -1.53
CA TYR A 126 -10.58 8.90 -0.44
C TYR A 126 -11.82 8.50 0.36
N ILE A 127 -12.94 8.21 -0.32
CA ILE A 127 -14.19 7.84 0.33
C ILE A 127 -13.98 6.59 1.19
N LEU A 128 -13.27 5.59 0.67
CA LEU A 128 -12.89 4.38 1.40
C LEU A 128 -12.08 4.71 2.67
N ARG A 129 -11.12 5.64 2.55
CA ARG A 129 -10.28 6.07 3.67
C ARG A 129 -11.08 6.77 4.78
N VAL A 130 -12.04 7.61 4.42
CA VAL A 130 -12.87 8.38 5.37
C VAL A 130 -13.97 7.51 5.99
N SER A 131 -14.47 6.53 5.24
CA SER A 131 -15.55 5.63 5.68
C SER A 131 -15.06 4.50 6.59
N THR A 132 -13.75 4.37 6.83
CA THR A 132 -13.16 3.29 7.63
C THR A 132 -12.31 3.84 8.77
N ASP A 133 -12.47 3.26 9.96
CA ASP A 133 -11.59 3.56 11.09
C ASP A 133 -10.16 3.11 10.81
N ARG A 134 -9.20 3.86 11.33
CA ARG A 134 -7.77 3.59 11.11
C ARG A 134 -7.36 2.18 11.55
N ARG A 135 -7.95 1.64 12.64
CA ARG A 135 -7.64 0.32 13.19
C ARG A 135 -8.29 -0.83 12.41
N SER A 136 -9.49 -0.63 11.84
CA SER A 136 -10.27 -1.67 11.15
C SER A 136 -10.25 -1.55 9.62
N ARG A 137 -9.48 -0.59 9.06
CA ARG A 137 -9.45 -0.31 7.62
C ARG A 137 -9.05 -1.54 6.79
N GLY A 138 -7.99 -2.23 7.19
CA GLY A 138 -7.51 -3.43 6.49
C GLY A 138 -8.56 -4.53 6.44
N THR A 139 -9.22 -4.81 7.56
CA THR A 139 -10.28 -5.83 7.63
C THR A 139 -11.54 -5.43 6.85
N SER A 140 -11.86 -4.14 6.81
CA SER A 140 -13.00 -3.63 6.04
C SER A 140 -12.78 -3.73 4.53
N ILE A 141 -11.57 -3.41 4.06
CA ILE A 141 -11.18 -3.58 2.65
C ILE A 141 -11.18 -5.08 2.30
N ALA A 142 -10.58 -5.91 3.14
CA ALA A 142 -10.54 -7.36 2.91
C ALA A 142 -11.94 -7.98 2.80
N LYS A 143 -12.93 -7.49 3.55
CA LYS A 143 -14.34 -7.93 3.41
C LYS A 143 -14.91 -7.60 2.03
N ILE A 144 -14.65 -6.39 1.50
CA ILE A 144 -15.09 -6.05 0.13
C ILE A 144 -14.40 -6.96 -0.88
N ASP A 145 -13.09 -7.14 -0.77
CA ASP A 145 -12.31 -7.96 -1.71
C ASP A 145 -12.74 -9.44 -1.67
N MET A 146 -13.04 -9.99 -0.50
CA MET A 146 -13.56 -11.35 -0.39
C MET A 146 -14.91 -11.52 -1.09
N VAL A 147 -15.86 -10.59 -0.86
CA VAL A 147 -17.19 -10.64 -1.46
C VAL A 147 -17.09 -10.49 -2.99
N THR A 148 -16.32 -9.51 -3.48
CA THR A 148 -16.15 -9.31 -4.93
C THR A 148 -15.42 -10.46 -5.60
N SER A 149 -14.43 -11.07 -4.93
CA SER A 149 -13.74 -12.26 -5.43
C SER A 149 -14.66 -13.47 -5.50
N SER A 150 -15.53 -13.67 -4.50
CA SER A 150 -16.55 -14.74 -4.53
C SER A 150 -17.50 -14.57 -5.72
N ILE A 151 -17.92 -13.34 -6.02
CA ILE A 151 -18.75 -13.03 -7.19
C ILE A 151 -17.98 -13.34 -8.50
N SER A 152 -16.69 -12.98 -8.55
CA SER A 152 -15.84 -13.25 -9.72
C SER A 152 -15.55 -14.74 -9.95
N ILE A 153 -15.72 -15.59 -8.94
CA ILE A 153 -15.63 -17.06 -9.06
C ILE A 153 -16.92 -17.62 -9.66
N ILE A 154 -18.08 -17.09 -9.26
CA ILE A 154 -19.38 -17.71 -9.55
C ILE A 154 -20.05 -17.11 -10.79
N VAL A 155 -20.11 -15.78 -10.89
CA VAL A 155 -20.92 -15.10 -11.91
C VAL A 155 -20.42 -15.32 -13.34
N PRO A 156 -19.10 -15.25 -13.67
CA PRO A 156 -18.65 -15.41 -15.05
C PRO A 156 -18.95 -16.79 -15.64
N PRO A 157 -18.69 -17.94 -14.97
CA PRO A 157 -19.04 -19.25 -15.54
C PRO A 157 -20.55 -19.44 -15.64
N LEU A 158 -21.35 -18.97 -14.68
CA LEU A 158 -22.82 -19.02 -14.79
C LEU A 158 -23.31 -18.20 -15.97
N SER A 159 -22.78 -16.99 -16.15
CA SER A 159 -23.12 -16.12 -17.29
C SER A 159 -22.78 -16.80 -18.63
N ALA A 160 -21.59 -17.36 -18.76
CA ALA A 160 -21.19 -18.05 -19.99
C ALA A 160 -22.06 -19.27 -20.29
N MET A 161 -22.44 -20.02 -19.27
CA MET A 161 -23.34 -21.18 -19.40
C MET A 161 -24.76 -20.74 -19.83
N VAL A 162 -25.34 -19.74 -19.14
CA VAL A 162 -26.68 -19.21 -19.45
C VAL A 162 -26.75 -18.67 -20.88
N ILE A 163 -25.74 -17.89 -21.31
CA ILE A 163 -25.67 -17.33 -22.67
C ILE A 163 -25.58 -18.46 -23.72
N SER A 164 -24.79 -19.48 -23.44
CA SER A 164 -24.70 -20.63 -24.34
C SER A 164 -26.06 -21.34 -24.50
N LEU A 165 -26.84 -21.46 -23.43
CA LEU A 165 -28.18 -22.07 -23.44
C LEU A 165 -29.23 -21.18 -24.14
N LEU A 166 -29.08 -19.87 -24.09
CA LEU A 166 -30.03 -18.89 -24.67
C LEU A 166 -29.81 -18.63 -26.17
N GLY A 167 -28.86 -19.27 -26.79
CA GLY A 167 -28.57 -19.11 -28.23
C GLY A 167 -27.17 -18.60 -28.56
N GLY A 168 -26.31 -18.43 -27.54
CA GLY A 168 -24.89 -18.17 -27.75
C GLY A 168 -24.56 -16.74 -28.23
N ILE A 169 -23.80 -16.63 -29.33
CA ILE A 169 -23.24 -15.37 -29.85
C ILE A 169 -24.28 -14.25 -30.08
N PRO A 170 -25.46 -14.50 -30.69
CA PRO A 170 -26.45 -13.45 -30.92
C PRO A 170 -26.97 -12.75 -29.65
N VAL A 171 -26.95 -13.47 -28.52
CA VAL A 171 -27.43 -12.96 -27.23
C VAL A 171 -26.38 -12.09 -26.53
N LEU A 172 -25.10 -12.16 -26.90
CA LEU A 172 -24.01 -11.43 -26.27
C LEU A 172 -24.25 -9.90 -26.20
N ARG A 173 -24.95 -9.33 -27.19
CA ARG A 173 -25.30 -7.89 -27.19
C ARG A 173 -26.11 -7.51 -25.95
N TYR A 174 -27.08 -8.34 -25.54
CA TYR A 174 -27.97 -8.03 -24.41
C TYR A 174 -27.27 -8.11 -23.06
N VAL A 175 -26.12 -8.77 -22.99
CA VAL A 175 -25.26 -8.77 -21.80
C VAL A 175 -24.80 -7.34 -21.45
N PHE A 176 -24.47 -6.53 -22.46
CA PHE A 176 -24.08 -5.15 -22.26
C PHE A 176 -25.25 -4.25 -21.85
N LEU A 177 -26.47 -4.54 -22.34
CA LEU A 177 -27.67 -3.87 -21.85
C LEU A 177 -27.91 -4.17 -20.37
N LEU A 178 -27.78 -5.44 -19.96
CA LEU A 178 -27.88 -5.82 -18.54
C LEU A 178 -26.78 -5.15 -17.71
N GLN A 179 -25.57 -5.09 -18.24
CA GLN A 179 -24.45 -4.39 -17.62
C GLN A 179 -24.76 -2.89 -17.42
N PHE A 180 -25.31 -2.22 -18.42
CA PHE A 180 -25.75 -0.84 -18.33
C PHE A 180 -26.77 -0.65 -17.19
N VAL A 181 -27.81 -1.49 -17.12
CA VAL A 181 -28.84 -1.44 -16.08
C VAL A 181 -28.23 -1.60 -14.68
N LEU A 182 -27.34 -2.56 -14.50
CA LEU A 182 -26.68 -2.81 -13.21
C LEU A 182 -25.79 -1.63 -12.78
N ILE A 183 -25.01 -1.05 -13.70
CA ILE A 183 -24.17 0.11 -13.38
C ILE A 183 -25.05 1.32 -13.09
N LEU A 184 -26.13 1.51 -13.81
CA LEU A 184 -27.11 2.58 -13.56
C LEU A 184 -27.73 2.42 -12.16
N MET A 185 -28.16 1.22 -11.79
CA MET A 185 -28.68 0.92 -10.44
C MET A 185 -27.65 1.25 -9.35
N ALA A 186 -26.39 0.84 -9.55
CA ALA A 186 -25.31 1.17 -8.61
C ALA A 186 -25.09 2.67 -8.51
N THR A 187 -25.18 3.39 -9.62
CA THR A 187 -25.00 4.85 -9.69
C THR A 187 -26.14 5.59 -8.97
N VAL A 188 -27.38 5.20 -9.23
CA VAL A 188 -28.56 5.75 -8.53
C VAL A 188 -28.47 5.45 -7.03
N TYR A 189 -28.09 4.25 -6.66
CA TYR A 189 -27.92 3.87 -5.24
C TYR A 189 -26.89 4.77 -4.54
N ILE A 190 -25.73 5.01 -5.18
CA ILE A 190 -24.69 5.92 -4.66
C ILE A 190 -25.22 7.34 -4.55
N PHE A 191 -25.89 7.83 -5.58
CA PHE A 191 -26.45 9.19 -5.60
C PHE A 191 -27.36 9.43 -4.40
N LEU A 192 -28.23 8.47 -4.07
CA LEU A 192 -29.20 8.55 -3.00
C LEU A 192 -28.62 8.32 -1.59
N LYS A 193 -27.65 7.39 -1.45
CA LYS A 193 -27.22 6.89 -0.13
C LYS A 193 -25.81 7.32 0.28
N LEU A 194 -24.97 7.76 -0.65
CA LEU A 194 -23.61 8.16 -0.30
C LEU A 194 -23.61 9.55 0.33
N ASN A 195 -23.21 9.63 1.58
CA ASN A 195 -23.03 10.91 2.28
C ASN A 195 -21.61 10.94 2.88
N VAL A 196 -20.75 11.78 2.31
CA VAL A 196 -19.36 11.92 2.71
C VAL A 196 -19.13 13.37 3.12
N PRO A 197 -18.50 13.63 4.29
CA PRO A 197 -18.14 14.99 4.67
C PRO A 197 -17.15 15.56 3.65
N GLU A 198 -17.57 16.60 2.96
CA GLU A 198 -16.74 17.28 1.97
C GLU A 198 -15.81 18.27 2.68
N ARG A 199 -14.52 18.00 2.66
CA ARG A 199 -13.50 19.00 2.98
C ARG A 199 -13.00 19.58 1.66
N TYR A 200 -13.41 20.79 1.38
CA TYR A 200 -12.87 21.56 0.26
C TYR A 200 -11.47 22.04 0.65
N THR A 201 -10.48 21.68 -0.12
CA THR A 201 -9.20 22.38 -0.08
C THR A 201 -9.35 23.59 -1.00
N ASN A 202 -9.04 24.79 -0.49
CA ASN A 202 -9.01 26.00 -1.32
C ASN A 202 -8.18 25.70 -2.56
N GLY A 203 -8.84 25.67 -3.73
CA GLY A 203 -8.31 25.12 -4.97
C GLY A 203 -6.97 25.72 -5.36
N SER A 204 -5.93 24.93 -5.27
CA SER A 204 -4.70 25.25 -6.00
C SER A 204 -5.02 25.27 -7.49
N ARG A 205 -4.67 26.37 -8.16
CA ARG A 205 -4.85 26.48 -9.63
C ARG A 205 -4.09 25.33 -10.29
N LEU A 206 -4.73 24.64 -11.23
CA LEU A 206 -4.05 23.67 -12.10
C LEU A 206 -2.99 24.43 -12.91
N SER A 207 -1.75 24.34 -12.46
CA SER A 207 -0.63 24.93 -13.17
C SER A 207 0.26 23.82 -13.73
N ALA A 208 0.33 23.72 -15.05
CA ALA A 208 1.27 22.81 -15.71
C ALA A 208 2.71 23.02 -15.23
N ARG A 209 3.07 24.26 -14.90
CA ARG A 209 4.38 24.61 -14.38
C ARG A 209 4.63 24.02 -12.99
N GLU A 210 3.64 24.08 -12.09
CA GLU A 210 3.72 23.46 -10.76
C GLU A 210 3.76 21.95 -10.84
N PHE A 211 3.01 21.36 -11.78
CA PHE A 211 3.07 19.94 -12.04
C PHE A 211 4.47 19.50 -12.46
N VAL A 212 5.07 20.12 -13.49
CA VAL A 212 6.42 19.81 -13.94
C VAL A 212 7.44 20.00 -12.80
N ARG A 213 7.32 21.08 -12.02
CA ARG A 213 8.19 21.34 -10.86
C ARG A 213 8.07 20.22 -9.82
N SER A 214 6.85 19.76 -9.54
CA SER A 214 6.62 18.64 -8.60
C SER A 214 7.19 17.32 -9.11
N MET A 215 7.17 17.07 -10.43
CA MET A 215 7.78 15.89 -11.05
C MET A 215 9.31 15.90 -10.90
N VAL A 216 9.94 17.05 -11.15
CA VAL A 216 11.39 17.22 -10.99
C VAL A 216 11.81 17.03 -9.53
N GLU A 217 11.03 17.58 -8.59
CA GLU A 217 11.28 17.42 -7.15
C GLU A 217 11.21 15.95 -6.72
N VAL A 218 10.16 15.23 -7.13
CA VAL A 218 10.01 13.79 -6.86
C VAL A 218 11.16 12.98 -7.45
N TYR A 219 11.58 13.29 -8.68
CA TYR A 219 12.72 12.63 -9.30
C TYR A 219 14.02 12.87 -8.52
N ARG A 220 14.27 14.11 -8.05
CA ARG A 220 15.45 14.47 -7.23
C ARG A 220 15.47 13.65 -5.94
N ILE A 221 14.36 13.64 -5.17
CA ILE A 221 14.22 12.86 -3.94
C ILE A 221 14.42 11.36 -4.20
N SER A 222 13.87 10.85 -5.31
CA SER A 222 14.04 9.46 -5.72
C SER A 222 15.50 9.10 -5.95
N ARG A 223 16.27 10.00 -6.59
CA ARG A 223 17.69 9.81 -6.86
C ARG A 223 18.52 9.82 -5.58
N GLU A 224 18.29 10.79 -4.69
CA GLU A 224 18.98 10.92 -3.40
C GLU A 224 18.79 9.70 -2.50
N ARG A 225 17.57 9.13 -2.48
CA ARG A 225 17.19 7.95 -1.67
C ARG A 225 17.41 6.61 -2.38
N LYS A 226 18.03 6.57 -3.55
CA LYS A 226 18.21 5.36 -4.39
C LYS A 226 16.89 4.67 -4.77
N LEU A 227 15.80 5.45 -4.85
CA LEU A 227 14.48 4.96 -5.23
C LEU A 227 14.19 5.08 -6.73
N HIS A 228 15.14 5.59 -7.53
CA HIS A 228 15.04 5.67 -8.99
C HIS A 228 14.84 4.28 -9.63
N TYR A 229 15.27 3.19 -8.98
CA TYR A 229 15.01 1.82 -9.43
C TYR A 229 13.49 1.50 -9.46
N TRP A 230 12.69 2.12 -8.56
CA TRP A 230 11.24 2.01 -8.62
C TRP A 230 10.65 2.69 -9.85
N ILE A 231 11.23 3.82 -10.28
CA ILE A 231 10.77 4.54 -11.48
C ILE A 231 10.96 3.65 -12.70
N PHE A 232 12.14 3.06 -12.88
CA PHE A 232 12.41 2.14 -13.98
C PHE A 232 11.52 0.90 -13.93
N PHE A 233 11.36 0.31 -12.75
CA PHE A 233 10.49 -0.84 -12.55
C PHE A 233 9.04 -0.54 -12.96
N VAL A 234 8.51 0.62 -12.63
CA VAL A 234 7.15 1.05 -12.99
C VAL A 234 7.06 1.42 -14.47
N ALA A 235 8.04 2.15 -15.01
CA ALA A 235 8.07 2.56 -16.42
C ALA A 235 8.11 1.38 -17.39
N MET A 236 8.75 0.26 -17.01
CA MET A 236 8.72 -0.98 -17.79
C MET A 236 7.44 -1.81 -17.58
N GLY A 237 6.59 -1.43 -16.63
CA GLY A 237 5.33 -2.14 -16.35
C GLY A 237 4.42 -2.31 -17.55
N PRO A 238 4.20 -1.28 -18.40
CA PRO A 238 3.38 -1.40 -19.59
C PRO A 238 3.85 -2.44 -20.61
N LEU A 239 5.17 -2.63 -20.77
CA LEU A 239 5.71 -3.70 -21.62
C LEU A 239 5.34 -5.10 -21.13
N VAL A 240 5.02 -5.25 -19.83
CA VAL A 240 4.63 -6.54 -19.27
C VAL A 240 3.12 -6.73 -19.28
N PHE A 241 2.36 -5.66 -18.97
CA PHE A 241 0.91 -5.79 -18.79
C PHE A 241 0.10 -5.18 -19.93
N THR A 242 0.47 -4.00 -20.42
CA THR A 242 -0.32 -3.30 -21.45
C THR A 242 -0.17 -3.95 -22.82
N VAL A 243 1.03 -4.46 -23.14
CA VAL A 243 1.27 -5.19 -24.41
C VAL A 243 0.38 -6.42 -24.52
N VAL A 244 0.10 -7.12 -23.42
CA VAL A 244 -0.67 -8.36 -23.43
C VAL A 244 -2.13 -8.19 -23.01
N SER A 245 -2.49 -7.08 -22.35
CA SER A 245 -3.80 -6.96 -21.68
C SER A 245 -5.01 -7.22 -22.57
N PRO A 246 -5.11 -6.74 -23.81
CA PRO A 246 -6.25 -7.04 -24.66
C PRO A 246 -6.21 -8.48 -25.24
N PHE A 247 -5.05 -9.12 -25.22
CA PHE A 247 -4.82 -10.39 -25.91
C PHE A 247 -4.96 -11.63 -25.02
N TRP A 248 -5.07 -11.49 -23.71
CA TRP A 248 -5.21 -12.63 -22.81
C TRP A 248 -6.39 -13.53 -23.19
N SER A 249 -7.60 -12.98 -23.11
CA SER A 249 -8.81 -13.74 -23.42
C SER A 249 -8.93 -14.05 -24.92
N LEU A 250 -8.40 -13.20 -25.80
CA LEU A 250 -8.34 -13.44 -27.23
C LEU A 250 -7.48 -14.67 -27.55
N TYR A 251 -6.33 -14.83 -26.88
CA TYR A 251 -5.45 -15.99 -27.05
C TYR A 251 -6.14 -17.30 -26.63
N ALA A 252 -6.84 -17.28 -25.49
CA ALA A 252 -7.61 -18.43 -25.04
C ALA A 252 -8.70 -18.80 -26.05
N TYR A 253 -9.36 -17.80 -26.66
CA TYR A 253 -10.43 -18.00 -27.61
C TYR A 253 -9.90 -18.43 -29.03
N GLU A 254 -8.99 -17.63 -29.61
CA GLU A 254 -8.55 -17.85 -31.02
C GLU A 254 -7.48 -18.92 -31.14
N VAL A 255 -6.49 -18.95 -30.24
CA VAL A 255 -5.33 -19.85 -30.36
C VAL A 255 -5.60 -21.18 -29.65
N CYS A 256 -6.05 -21.12 -28.40
CA CYS A 256 -6.34 -22.32 -27.63
C CYS A 256 -7.71 -22.92 -27.96
N LYS A 257 -8.54 -22.24 -28.78
CA LYS A 257 -9.90 -22.68 -29.20
C LYS A 257 -10.81 -22.98 -27.99
N LEU A 258 -10.66 -22.25 -26.90
CA LEU A 258 -11.48 -22.45 -25.71
C LEU A 258 -12.96 -22.18 -26.03
N PRO A 259 -13.86 -23.14 -25.79
CA PRO A 259 -15.28 -22.95 -26.06
C PRO A 259 -15.89 -21.77 -25.31
N THR A 260 -16.84 -21.08 -25.93
CA THR A 260 -17.47 -19.86 -25.36
C THR A 260 -18.05 -20.10 -23.96
N HIS A 261 -18.68 -21.27 -23.73
CA HIS A 261 -19.24 -21.61 -22.43
C HIS A 261 -18.18 -21.80 -21.31
N LEU A 262 -16.91 -22.07 -21.69
CA LEU A 262 -15.80 -22.19 -20.75
C LEU A 262 -15.04 -20.87 -20.54
N MET A 263 -15.27 -19.84 -21.37
CA MET A 263 -14.56 -18.56 -21.26
C MET A 263 -14.76 -17.89 -19.87
N GLY A 264 -15.92 -18.08 -19.25
CA GLY A 264 -16.18 -17.60 -17.90
C GLY A 264 -15.31 -18.27 -16.82
N MET A 265 -14.85 -19.51 -17.06
CA MET A 265 -14.00 -20.24 -16.12
C MET A 265 -12.60 -19.65 -15.97
N LEU A 266 -12.14 -18.83 -16.93
CA LEU A 266 -10.87 -18.10 -16.83
C LEU A 266 -10.87 -17.20 -15.60
N SER A 267 -11.96 -16.45 -15.38
CA SER A 267 -12.10 -15.60 -14.20
C SER A 267 -12.11 -16.40 -12.88
N THR A 268 -12.77 -17.56 -12.87
CA THR A 268 -12.78 -18.48 -11.73
C THR A 268 -11.38 -19.02 -11.45
N ALA A 269 -10.68 -19.46 -12.49
CA ALA A 269 -9.30 -19.99 -12.38
C ALA A 269 -8.34 -18.97 -11.77
N GLN A 270 -8.51 -17.68 -12.07
CA GLN A 270 -7.73 -16.60 -11.48
C GLN A 270 -8.19 -16.25 -10.06
N ALA A 271 -9.49 -16.07 -9.84
CA ALA A 271 -10.02 -15.54 -8.59
C ALA A 271 -9.93 -16.55 -7.44
N LEU A 272 -10.05 -17.84 -7.71
CA LEU A 272 -10.01 -18.88 -6.67
C LEU A 272 -8.66 -18.93 -5.93
N PRO A 273 -7.50 -19.13 -6.61
CA PRO A 273 -6.22 -19.12 -5.90
C PRO A 273 -5.89 -17.75 -5.31
N TYR A 274 -6.28 -16.64 -5.96
CA TYR A 274 -6.13 -15.31 -5.40
C TYR A 274 -6.84 -15.18 -4.04
N MET A 275 -8.12 -15.56 -3.97
CA MET A 275 -8.92 -15.48 -2.73
C MET A 275 -8.35 -16.37 -1.61
N LEU A 276 -7.96 -17.60 -1.94
CA LEU A 276 -7.44 -18.55 -0.95
C LEU A 276 -6.07 -18.14 -0.39
N LEU A 277 -5.21 -17.59 -1.23
CA LEU A 277 -3.83 -17.30 -0.87
C LEU A 277 -3.58 -15.85 -0.43
N LEU A 278 -4.49 -14.92 -0.68
CA LEU A 278 -4.32 -13.49 -0.37
C LEU A 278 -3.98 -13.25 1.10
N LEU A 279 -4.77 -13.79 2.04
CA LEU A 279 -4.55 -13.60 3.47
C LEU A 279 -3.29 -14.31 4.00
N PRO A 280 -3.02 -15.59 3.68
CA PRO A 280 -1.77 -16.25 4.06
C PRO A 280 -0.53 -15.51 3.55
N ILE A 281 -0.54 -15.10 2.28
CA ILE A 281 0.60 -14.40 1.67
C ILE A 281 0.78 -13.00 2.25
N SER A 282 -0.29 -12.26 2.52
CA SER A 282 -0.20 -10.96 3.19
C SER A 282 0.41 -11.08 4.59
N LYS A 283 -0.02 -12.07 5.38
CA LYS A 283 0.58 -12.36 6.70
C LYS A 283 2.06 -12.77 6.60
N LEU A 284 2.40 -13.57 5.58
CA LEU A 284 3.78 -13.97 5.33
C LEU A 284 4.63 -12.75 4.95
N SER A 285 4.10 -11.85 4.13
CA SER A 285 4.75 -10.59 3.75
C SER A 285 5.09 -9.72 4.96
N ASP A 286 4.15 -9.59 5.90
CA ASP A 286 4.36 -8.80 7.11
C ASP A 286 5.35 -9.44 8.10
N ARG A 287 5.58 -10.76 8.03
CA ARG A 287 6.49 -11.48 8.92
C ARG A 287 7.89 -11.67 8.33
N SER A 288 7.98 -12.10 7.08
CA SER A 288 9.24 -12.51 6.44
C SER A 288 9.93 -11.42 5.65
N GLY A 289 9.27 -10.27 5.45
CA GLY A 289 9.74 -9.19 4.61
C GLY A 289 9.01 -9.14 3.26
N ARG A 290 8.74 -7.93 2.80
CA ARG A 290 7.92 -7.69 1.60
C ARG A 290 8.64 -8.11 0.33
N LYS A 291 9.92 -7.77 0.24
CA LYS A 291 10.76 -8.09 -0.91
C LYS A 291 10.83 -9.59 -1.16
N LYS A 292 11.01 -10.41 -0.10
CA LYS A 292 11.05 -11.88 -0.22
C LYS A 292 9.78 -12.44 -0.86
N VAL A 293 8.62 -11.97 -0.43
CA VAL A 293 7.33 -12.44 -0.98
C VAL A 293 7.16 -12.06 -2.45
N ILE A 294 7.54 -10.83 -2.82
CA ILE A 294 7.52 -10.41 -4.24
C ILE A 294 8.42 -11.32 -5.08
N PHE A 295 9.61 -11.69 -4.57
CA PHE A 295 10.53 -12.60 -5.27
C PHE A 295 9.97 -14.00 -5.45
N VAL A 296 9.39 -14.57 -4.40
CA VAL A 296 8.84 -15.94 -4.42
C VAL A 296 7.65 -16.05 -5.36
N LEU A 297 6.84 -14.99 -5.48
CA LEU A 297 5.65 -15.00 -6.33
C LEU A 297 5.93 -14.63 -7.80
N ARG A 298 7.07 -14.04 -8.10
CA ARG A 298 7.40 -13.62 -9.47
C ARG A 298 7.49 -14.76 -10.48
N PRO A 299 8.09 -15.90 -10.18
CA PRO A 299 8.13 -17.06 -11.09
C PRO A 299 6.74 -17.50 -11.56
N PHE A 300 5.68 -17.34 -10.77
CA PHE A 300 4.31 -17.68 -11.20
C PHE A 300 3.84 -16.82 -12.37
N LEU A 301 4.25 -15.54 -12.46
CA LEU A 301 3.99 -14.72 -13.64
C LEU A 301 4.76 -15.23 -14.87
N TRP A 302 6.02 -15.59 -14.69
CA TRP A 302 6.83 -16.14 -15.78
C TRP A 302 6.27 -17.46 -16.29
N LEU A 303 5.87 -18.34 -15.37
CA LEU A 303 5.18 -19.60 -15.71
C LEU A 303 3.86 -19.36 -16.43
N THR A 304 3.10 -18.32 -16.03
CA THR A 304 1.87 -17.92 -16.73
C THR A 304 2.13 -17.64 -18.21
N PHE A 305 3.11 -16.78 -18.51
CA PHE A 305 3.45 -16.46 -19.89
C PHE A 305 4.02 -17.67 -20.63
N THR A 306 4.88 -18.47 -20.00
CA THR A 306 5.44 -19.69 -20.59
C THR A 306 4.36 -20.69 -20.95
N VAL A 307 3.39 -20.94 -20.07
CA VAL A 307 2.25 -21.83 -20.35
C VAL A 307 1.43 -21.34 -21.53
N LEU A 308 1.16 -20.02 -21.62
CA LEU A 308 0.44 -19.45 -22.76
C LEU A 308 1.24 -19.58 -24.07
N ILE A 309 2.54 -19.29 -24.07
CA ILE A 309 3.40 -19.43 -25.25
C ILE A 309 3.37 -20.86 -25.76
N LEU A 310 3.40 -21.86 -24.89
CA LEU A 310 3.37 -23.27 -25.25
C LEU A 310 1.97 -23.77 -25.58
N ALA A 311 0.91 -23.15 -25.08
CA ALA A 311 -0.47 -23.61 -25.21
C ALA A 311 -0.91 -23.81 -26.67
N GLY A 312 -0.47 -22.92 -27.58
CA GLY A 312 -0.77 -23.04 -29.01
C GLY A 312 -0.11 -24.24 -29.70
N SER A 313 0.79 -24.96 -29.03
CA SER A 313 1.43 -26.16 -29.55
C SER A 313 0.76 -27.45 -29.08
N PHE A 314 -0.21 -27.37 -28.17
CA PHE A 314 -0.92 -28.53 -27.65
C PHE A 314 -2.12 -28.90 -28.52
N SER A 315 -2.37 -30.22 -28.67
CA SER A 315 -3.61 -30.70 -29.24
C SER A 315 -4.79 -30.61 -28.26
N THR A 316 -6.01 -30.58 -28.76
CA THR A 316 -7.22 -30.70 -27.93
C THR A 316 -7.27 -32.09 -27.26
N PRO A 317 -7.67 -32.20 -25.95
CA PRO A 317 -8.23 -31.15 -25.09
C PRO A 317 -7.20 -30.36 -24.28
N TYR A 318 -5.91 -30.66 -24.39
CA TYR A 318 -4.85 -30.01 -23.55
C TYR A 318 -4.73 -28.51 -23.81
N SER A 319 -5.03 -28.07 -25.05
CA SER A 319 -5.07 -26.64 -25.41
C SER A 319 -6.12 -25.86 -24.60
N PHE A 320 -7.23 -26.49 -24.15
CA PHE A 320 -8.26 -25.85 -23.32
C PHE A 320 -7.84 -25.72 -21.87
N VAL A 321 -7.05 -26.67 -21.38
CA VAL A 321 -6.60 -26.68 -19.98
C VAL A 321 -5.47 -25.66 -19.74
N ALA A 322 -4.62 -25.42 -20.72
CA ALA A 322 -3.47 -24.54 -20.62
C ALA A 322 -3.84 -23.09 -20.21
N PRO A 323 -4.82 -22.39 -20.82
CA PRO A 323 -5.23 -21.07 -20.36
C PRO A 323 -5.80 -21.09 -18.93
N LEU A 324 -6.54 -22.11 -18.52
CA LEU A 324 -7.05 -22.22 -17.16
C LEU A 324 -5.89 -22.32 -16.15
N ILE A 325 -4.86 -23.11 -16.44
CA ILE A 325 -3.64 -23.19 -15.63
C ILE A 325 -2.94 -21.82 -15.59
N ALA A 326 -2.78 -21.16 -16.75
CA ALA A 326 -2.13 -19.86 -16.83
C ALA A 326 -2.86 -18.80 -15.98
N TRP A 327 -4.20 -18.74 -16.04
CA TRP A 327 -4.99 -17.85 -15.19
C TRP A 327 -4.88 -18.20 -13.71
N GLY A 328 -4.82 -19.47 -13.34
CA GLY A 328 -4.57 -19.91 -11.98
C GLY A 328 -3.21 -19.45 -11.45
N LEU A 329 -2.15 -19.62 -12.21
CA LEU A 329 -0.80 -19.16 -11.90
C LEU A 329 -0.76 -17.61 -11.76
N TYR A 330 -1.45 -16.91 -12.67
CA TYR A 330 -1.58 -15.46 -12.56
C TYR A 330 -2.35 -15.04 -11.30
N GLY A 331 -3.38 -15.79 -10.89
CA GLY A 331 -4.10 -15.58 -9.64
C GLY A 331 -3.19 -15.69 -8.42
N ILE A 332 -2.28 -16.68 -8.39
CA ILE A 332 -1.25 -16.82 -7.34
C ILE A 332 -0.33 -15.59 -7.35
N TYR A 333 0.22 -15.23 -8.52
CA TYR A 333 1.07 -14.04 -8.66
C TYR A 333 0.38 -12.77 -8.21
N ALA A 334 -0.90 -12.58 -8.54
CA ALA A 334 -1.68 -11.38 -8.23
C ALA A 334 -1.79 -11.11 -6.72
N THR A 335 -1.64 -12.13 -5.87
CA THR A 335 -1.59 -11.98 -4.41
C THR A 335 -0.39 -11.14 -3.93
N SER A 336 0.62 -10.93 -4.78
CA SER A 336 1.74 -10.02 -4.50
C SER A 336 1.36 -8.54 -4.60
N SER A 337 0.24 -8.20 -5.27
CA SER A 337 -0.13 -6.82 -5.57
C SER A 337 -0.25 -5.91 -4.32
N PRO A 338 -0.92 -6.30 -3.23
CA PRO A 338 -0.96 -5.49 -2.01
C PRO A 338 0.43 -5.26 -1.41
N THR A 339 1.30 -6.28 -1.47
CA THR A 339 2.69 -6.20 -0.99
C THR A 339 3.51 -5.19 -1.82
N VAL A 340 3.38 -5.21 -3.14
CA VAL A 340 4.05 -4.23 -4.04
C VAL A 340 3.55 -2.82 -3.76
N VAL A 341 2.24 -2.60 -3.64
CA VAL A 341 1.65 -1.30 -3.33
C VAL A 341 2.14 -0.79 -1.98
N SER A 342 2.16 -1.63 -0.95
CA SER A 342 2.64 -1.26 0.38
C SER A 342 4.12 -0.87 0.35
N THR A 343 4.96 -1.63 -0.36
CA THR A 343 6.40 -1.32 -0.52
C THR A 343 6.60 0.03 -1.21
N LEU A 344 5.81 0.32 -2.26
CA LEU A 344 5.85 1.61 -2.96
C LEU A 344 5.47 2.78 -2.05
N VAL A 345 4.41 2.61 -1.25
CA VAL A 345 3.92 3.65 -0.33
C VAL A 345 4.91 3.93 0.79
N GLU A 346 5.53 2.90 1.35
CA GLU A 346 6.47 3.03 2.47
C GLU A 346 7.85 3.52 2.05
N SER A 347 8.21 3.32 0.79
CA SER A 347 9.51 3.78 0.25
C SER A 347 9.62 5.31 0.20
N PHE A 348 8.49 6.03 0.21
CA PHE A 348 8.46 7.49 0.09
C PHE A 348 8.03 8.20 1.38
N PRO A 349 8.55 9.41 1.68
CA PRO A 349 8.07 10.24 2.77
C PRO A 349 6.58 10.55 2.60
N LYS A 350 5.85 10.59 3.72
CA LYS A 350 4.38 10.79 3.72
C LYS A 350 3.96 12.10 3.04
N GLU A 351 4.78 13.13 3.14
CA GLU A 351 4.57 14.48 2.59
C GLU A 351 4.56 14.46 1.05
N TYR A 352 5.34 13.57 0.45
CA TYR A 352 5.48 13.45 -1.02
C TYR A 352 4.67 12.31 -1.63
N LEU A 353 3.94 11.55 -0.83
CA LEU A 353 3.26 10.33 -1.29
C LEU A 353 2.24 10.58 -2.42
N SER A 354 1.49 11.68 -2.35
CA SER A 354 0.53 12.06 -3.39
C SER A 354 1.25 12.41 -4.70
N ARG A 355 2.30 13.23 -4.62
CA ARG A 355 3.12 13.63 -5.78
C ARG A 355 3.83 12.41 -6.40
N TRP A 356 4.33 11.50 -5.56
CA TRP A 356 4.91 10.23 -6.01
C TRP A 356 3.91 9.36 -6.75
N THR A 357 2.69 9.23 -6.23
CA THR A 357 1.64 8.46 -6.89
C THR A 357 1.27 9.04 -8.25
N SER A 358 1.16 10.36 -8.34
CA SER A 358 0.90 11.07 -9.62
C SER A 358 2.04 10.89 -10.61
N PHE A 359 3.30 11.03 -10.17
CA PHE A 359 4.48 10.81 -10.99
C PHE A 359 4.56 9.38 -11.53
N ARG A 360 4.31 8.40 -10.66
CA ARG A 360 4.28 6.98 -11.04
C ARG A 360 3.22 6.69 -12.10
N ASN A 361 2.01 7.20 -11.92
CA ASN A 361 0.92 6.98 -12.86
C ASN A 361 1.20 7.68 -14.19
N PHE A 362 1.76 8.90 -14.16
CA PHE A 362 2.20 9.61 -15.35
C PHE A 362 3.23 8.80 -16.15
N MET A 363 4.28 8.31 -15.48
CA MET A 363 5.29 7.46 -16.12
C MET A 363 4.67 6.19 -16.70
N TYR A 364 3.80 5.52 -15.96
CA TYR A 364 3.15 4.31 -16.44
C TYR A 364 2.35 4.56 -17.71
N TYR A 365 1.46 5.57 -17.74
CA TYR A 365 0.64 5.83 -18.92
C TYR A 365 1.43 6.37 -20.10
N LEU A 366 2.47 7.17 -19.87
CA LEU A 366 3.38 7.64 -20.92
C LEU A 366 3.99 6.47 -21.69
N PHE A 367 4.51 5.47 -20.97
CA PHE A 367 5.08 4.27 -21.60
C PHE A 367 4.01 3.27 -22.07
N ALA A 368 2.79 3.33 -21.55
CA ALA A 368 1.68 2.49 -21.99
C ALA A 368 1.16 2.84 -23.39
N ILE A 369 1.28 4.12 -23.79
CA ILE A 369 0.80 4.58 -25.09
C ILE A 369 1.33 3.73 -26.26
N PRO A 370 2.63 3.53 -26.45
CA PRO A 370 3.13 2.71 -27.56
C PRO A 370 2.88 1.21 -27.35
N CYS A 371 2.70 0.75 -26.09
CA CYS A 371 2.62 -0.66 -25.78
C CYS A 371 1.35 -1.33 -26.30
N GLY A 372 0.20 -0.64 -26.32
CA GLY A 372 -1.04 -1.20 -26.87
C GLY A 372 -0.92 -1.48 -28.36
N ILE A 373 -0.48 -0.50 -29.15
CA ILE A 373 -0.24 -0.64 -30.59
C ILE A 373 0.83 -1.70 -30.86
N LEU A 374 1.94 -1.67 -30.10
CA LEU A 374 2.99 -2.68 -30.19
C LEU A 374 2.43 -4.09 -30.00
N GLY A 375 1.54 -4.30 -29.03
CA GLY A 375 0.87 -5.57 -28.80
C GLY A 375 0.06 -6.03 -30.00
N GLY A 376 -0.70 -5.12 -30.65
CA GLY A 376 -1.47 -5.42 -31.88
C GLY A 376 -0.58 -5.79 -33.07
N VAL A 377 0.52 -5.05 -33.28
CA VAL A 377 1.50 -5.36 -34.33
C VAL A 377 2.15 -6.73 -34.08
N LEU A 378 2.58 -7.00 -32.86
CA LEU A 378 3.19 -8.29 -32.50
C LEU A 378 2.21 -9.45 -32.68
N TRP A 379 0.94 -9.27 -32.33
CA TRP A 379 -0.11 -10.26 -32.51
C TRP A 379 -0.31 -10.63 -33.99
N ASN A 380 -0.32 -9.64 -34.87
CA ASN A 380 -0.48 -9.87 -36.31
C ASN A 380 0.70 -10.60 -36.94
N ILE A 381 1.89 -10.56 -36.33
CA ILE A 381 3.06 -11.34 -36.75
C ILE A 381 2.94 -12.77 -36.22
N ASP A 382 2.78 -12.94 -34.92
CA ASP A 382 2.51 -14.23 -34.25
C ASP A 382 1.81 -13.94 -32.90
N PRO A 383 0.65 -14.56 -32.60
CA PRO A 383 -0.08 -14.36 -31.34
C PRO A 383 0.70 -14.66 -30.07
N ARG A 384 1.83 -15.36 -30.14
CA ARG A 384 2.71 -15.65 -29.01
C ARG A 384 3.65 -14.49 -28.67
N LEU A 385 3.98 -13.64 -29.65
CA LEU A 385 4.97 -12.57 -29.48
C LEU A 385 4.65 -11.57 -28.38
N PRO A 386 3.40 -11.09 -28.18
CA PRO A 386 3.07 -10.23 -27.03
C PRO A 386 3.47 -10.85 -25.70
N PHE A 387 3.25 -12.15 -25.50
CA PHE A 387 3.58 -12.87 -24.27
C PHE A 387 5.09 -13.10 -24.12
N ILE A 388 5.80 -13.35 -25.21
CA ILE A 388 7.28 -13.46 -25.23
C ILE A 388 7.90 -12.12 -24.82
N VAL A 389 7.45 -11.02 -25.41
CA VAL A 389 7.93 -9.68 -25.06
C VAL A 389 7.64 -9.36 -23.60
N ALA A 390 6.43 -9.68 -23.10
CA ALA A 390 6.06 -9.48 -21.71
C ALA A 390 6.95 -10.31 -20.76
N LEU A 391 7.24 -11.55 -21.08
CA LEU A 391 8.12 -12.42 -20.31
C LEU A 391 9.54 -11.84 -20.23
N ILE A 392 10.14 -11.48 -21.37
CA ILE A 392 11.49 -10.89 -21.43
C ILE A 392 11.53 -9.57 -20.68
N ALA A 393 10.53 -8.71 -20.86
CA ALA A 393 10.44 -7.42 -20.18
C ALA A 393 10.32 -7.59 -18.67
N ASP A 394 9.55 -8.59 -18.17
CA ASP A 394 9.43 -8.83 -16.75
C ASP A 394 10.70 -9.41 -16.13
N MET A 395 11.36 -10.32 -16.82
CA MET A 395 12.68 -10.85 -16.41
C MET A 395 13.73 -9.74 -16.37
N SER A 396 13.72 -8.84 -17.35
CA SER A 396 14.64 -7.70 -17.41
C SER A 396 14.40 -6.70 -16.26
N ARG A 397 13.14 -6.34 -16.01
CA ARG A 397 12.83 -5.41 -14.91
C ARG A 397 13.03 -6.00 -13.51
N PHE A 398 13.10 -7.33 -13.39
CA PHE A 398 13.41 -7.99 -12.14
C PHE A 398 14.78 -7.57 -11.59
N ILE A 399 15.74 -7.22 -12.46
CA ILE A 399 17.06 -6.69 -12.07
C ILE A 399 16.92 -5.40 -11.25
N PHE A 400 15.97 -4.53 -11.58
CA PHE A 400 15.71 -3.31 -10.81
C PHE A 400 15.11 -3.62 -9.44
N LEU A 401 14.26 -4.64 -9.36
CA LEU A 401 13.68 -5.09 -8.10
C LEU A 401 14.76 -5.60 -7.12
N LEU A 402 15.83 -6.22 -7.63
CA LEU A 402 16.97 -6.64 -6.80
C LEU A 402 17.61 -5.47 -6.05
N LYS A 403 17.66 -4.28 -6.67
CA LYS A 403 18.28 -3.08 -6.12
C LYS A 403 17.37 -2.25 -5.21
N ILE A 404 16.08 -2.55 -5.16
CA ILE A 404 15.13 -1.87 -4.29
C ILE A 404 15.36 -2.32 -2.84
N PRO A 405 15.47 -1.40 -1.87
CA PRO A 405 15.65 -1.74 -0.47
C PRO A 405 14.40 -2.42 0.11
N GLU A 406 14.60 -3.31 1.10
CA GLU A 406 13.49 -3.81 1.92
C GLU A 406 12.89 -2.67 2.74
N THR A 407 11.58 -2.49 2.68
CA THR A 407 10.89 -1.40 3.39
C THR A 407 10.38 -1.81 4.76
N LEU A 408 10.14 -3.11 4.93
CA LEU A 408 9.84 -3.62 6.24
C LEU A 408 11.15 -3.68 7.00
N VAL A 409 11.37 -2.69 7.86
CA VAL A 409 12.37 -2.84 8.91
C VAL A 409 11.91 -4.10 9.66
N GLN A 410 12.59 -5.20 9.44
CA GLN A 410 12.39 -6.35 10.30
C GLN A 410 12.56 -5.78 11.70
N ARG A 411 11.47 -5.70 12.47
CA ARG A 411 11.66 -5.65 13.91
C ARG A 411 12.65 -6.77 14.16
N PRO A 412 13.82 -6.50 14.73
CA PRO A 412 14.75 -7.56 15.04
C PRO A 412 13.90 -8.67 15.64
N PRO A 413 14.06 -9.94 15.23
CA PRO A 413 13.22 -11.06 15.66
C PRO A 413 13.05 -10.82 17.14
N THR A 414 11.81 -10.75 17.64
CA THR A 414 11.46 -10.27 18.97
C THR A 414 12.58 -10.72 19.86
N THR A 415 13.54 -9.80 20.05
CA THR A 415 14.81 -10.11 20.68
C THR A 415 14.33 -10.70 21.95
N GLN A 416 14.64 -11.96 22.24
CA GLN A 416 14.26 -12.58 23.49
C GLN A 416 14.52 -11.48 24.48
N ILE A 417 13.44 -10.87 25.02
CA ILE A 417 13.56 -9.70 25.87
C ILE A 417 14.43 -10.22 27.00
N LYS A 418 15.75 -9.98 26.86
CA LYS A 418 16.69 -10.34 27.90
C LYS A 418 16.15 -9.67 29.13
N GLU A 419 16.13 -10.34 30.24
CA GLU A 419 15.56 -9.83 31.47
C GLU A 419 16.10 -8.43 31.72
N VAL A 420 15.22 -7.41 31.60
CA VAL A 420 15.58 -6.03 31.86
C VAL A 420 15.88 -5.93 33.34
N LYS A 421 17.16 -5.78 33.68
CA LYS A 421 17.67 -5.74 35.05
C LYS A 421 17.90 -4.32 35.54
N HIS A 422 18.37 -3.45 34.63
CA HIS A 422 18.84 -2.13 34.96
C HIS A 422 17.97 -1.04 34.33
N ILE A 423 17.96 0.14 34.93
CA ILE A 423 17.47 1.39 34.33
C ILE A 423 18.68 2.26 34.07
N VAL A 424 18.88 2.71 32.84
CA VAL A 424 19.89 3.70 32.48
C VAL A 424 19.19 5.00 32.18
N ALA A 425 19.43 5.98 33.00
CA ALA A 425 18.78 7.28 32.88
C ALA A 425 19.80 8.37 32.52
N TYR A 426 19.46 9.12 31.48
CA TYR A 426 20.24 10.27 31.03
C TYR A 426 19.36 11.52 30.95
N GLU A 427 19.90 12.67 31.23
CA GLU A 427 19.13 13.91 31.13
C GLU A 427 19.87 14.99 30.34
N LEU A 428 19.11 15.87 29.70
CA LEU A 428 19.62 17.20 29.40
C LEU A 428 19.79 17.95 30.75
N PRO A 429 20.95 18.53 31.02
CA PRO A 429 21.27 19.10 32.33
C PRO A 429 20.15 19.98 32.90
N GLY A 430 19.66 19.66 34.10
CA GLY A 430 18.54 20.36 34.73
C GLY A 430 17.13 19.87 34.32
N ALA A 431 16.99 18.76 33.62
CA ALA A 431 15.68 18.19 33.30
C ALA A 431 15.00 17.46 34.48
N GLY A 432 15.70 17.23 35.59
CA GLY A 432 15.11 16.73 36.83
C GLY A 432 15.43 15.30 37.20
N LEU A 433 16.46 14.68 36.58
CA LEU A 433 16.84 13.29 36.80
C LEU A 433 17.08 12.96 38.28
N GLY A 434 17.84 13.76 38.99
CA GLY A 434 18.18 13.49 40.41
C GLY A 434 16.96 13.42 41.36
N THR A 435 15.81 14.01 41.01
CA THR A 435 14.56 13.86 41.74
C THR A 435 13.87 12.53 41.35
N ILE A 436 13.75 12.25 40.07
CA ILE A 436 13.15 11.01 39.55
C ILE A 436 13.94 9.79 40.02
N SER A 437 15.26 9.84 40.00
CA SER A 437 16.10 8.73 40.43
C SER A 437 15.93 8.39 41.91
N ARG A 438 15.81 9.36 42.77
CA ARG A 438 15.53 9.15 44.20
C ARG A 438 14.17 8.48 44.41
N LEU A 439 13.14 8.93 43.69
CA LEU A 439 11.80 8.34 43.75
C LEU A 439 11.80 6.91 43.24
N LEU A 440 12.39 6.64 42.06
CA LEU A 440 12.49 5.31 41.50
C LEU A 440 13.31 4.35 42.37
N SER A 441 14.43 4.84 42.92
CA SER A 441 15.26 4.05 43.82
C SER A 441 14.49 3.59 45.05
N SER A 442 13.71 4.48 45.69
CA SER A 442 12.92 4.11 46.85
C SER A 442 11.79 3.13 46.53
N ARG A 443 11.07 3.32 45.42
CA ARG A 443 9.93 2.47 45.04
C ARG A 443 10.32 1.12 44.48
N LEU A 444 11.37 1.08 43.65
CA LEU A 444 11.83 -0.13 42.96
C LEU A 444 12.95 -0.88 43.73
N ARG A 445 13.43 -0.29 44.83
CA ARG A 445 14.59 -0.79 45.61
C ARG A 445 15.82 -0.99 44.74
N LEU A 446 16.10 -0.02 43.84
CA LEU A 446 17.27 -0.01 42.98
C LEU A 446 18.39 0.83 43.61
N GLN A 447 19.63 0.32 43.56
CA GLN A 447 20.78 1.11 43.95
C GLN A 447 21.06 2.15 42.86
N ILE A 448 21.27 3.42 43.25
CA ILE A 448 21.70 4.46 42.30
C ILE A 448 23.21 4.35 42.13
N ILE A 449 23.67 4.22 40.90
CA ILE A 449 25.08 4.14 40.56
C ILE A 449 25.43 5.27 39.59
N ASP A 450 26.41 6.12 40.00
CA ASP A 450 27.00 7.09 39.07
C ASP A 450 27.82 6.37 38.01
N SER A 451 27.52 6.64 36.76
CA SER A 451 28.17 5.96 35.62
C SER A 451 29.68 6.18 35.54
N ARG A 452 30.23 7.17 36.27
CA ARG A 452 31.69 7.38 36.38
C ARG A 452 32.41 6.21 37.03
N VAL A 453 31.68 5.40 37.81
CA VAL A 453 32.20 4.22 38.51
C VAL A 453 32.17 2.97 37.62
N ILE A 454 31.42 3.02 36.50
CA ILE A 454 31.25 1.85 35.60
C ILE A 454 32.34 1.84 34.54
N ASN A 455 33.24 0.88 34.60
CA ASN A 455 34.27 0.63 33.60
C ASN A 455 33.70 -0.06 32.35
N LYS A 456 32.93 0.66 31.54
CA LYS A 456 32.47 0.28 30.16
C LYS A 456 31.54 -0.94 30.01
N LYS A 457 31.17 -1.70 31.06
CA LYS A 457 30.24 -2.84 30.93
C LYS A 457 29.14 -2.81 31.98
N ILE A 458 27.87 -2.80 31.54
CA ILE A 458 26.70 -2.92 32.43
C ILE A 458 26.68 -4.30 33.13
N ASP A 459 27.23 -5.33 32.49
CA ASP A 459 27.29 -6.69 33.06
C ASP A 459 28.14 -6.80 34.32
N ASP A 460 29.00 -5.81 34.60
CA ASP A 460 29.78 -5.75 35.84
C ASP A 460 28.90 -5.45 37.07
N VAL A 461 27.67 -4.94 36.82
CA VAL A 461 26.68 -4.67 37.87
C VAL A 461 25.81 -5.91 38.07
N ARG A 462 26.05 -6.66 39.12
CA ARG A 462 25.37 -7.95 39.40
C ARG A 462 23.92 -7.76 39.84
N GLU A 463 23.63 -6.72 40.60
CA GLU A 463 22.27 -6.42 41.11
C GLU A 463 21.52 -5.39 40.25
N PRO A 464 20.17 -5.44 40.24
CA PRO A 464 19.38 -4.42 39.58
C PRO A 464 19.72 -3.03 40.09
N ALA A 465 20.07 -2.13 39.19
CA ALA A 465 20.49 -0.78 39.52
C ALA A 465 19.92 0.28 38.61
N LEU A 466 19.83 1.53 39.11
CA LEU A 466 19.58 2.72 38.33
C LEU A 466 20.92 3.42 38.09
N ILE A 467 21.32 3.51 36.82
CA ILE A 467 22.61 4.03 36.38
C ILE A 467 22.41 5.41 35.79
N GLU A 468 23.05 6.42 36.37
CA GLU A 468 22.95 7.81 35.91
C GLU A 468 24.21 8.23 35.15
N GLY A 469 24.02 8.86 33.99
CA GLY A 469 25.07 9.60 33.29
C GLY A 469 25.58 8.95 32.00
N GLU A 470 26.59 9.58 31.43
CA GLU A 470 27.11 9.36 30.10
C GLU A 470 27.67 7.95 29.86
N ASN A 471 28.50 7.46 30.79
CA ASN A 471 29.12 6.13 30.65
C ASN A 471 28.07 5.03 30.74
N GLY A 472 26.97 5.22 31.49
CA GLY A 472 25.83 4.31 31.53
C GLY A 472 25.16 4.21 30.17
N LEU A 473 24.93 5.35 29.50
CA LEU A 473 24.37 5.41 28.16
C LEU A 473 25.26 4.70 27.12
N ILE A 474 26.58 4.90 27.20
CA ILE A 474 27.55 4.24 26.32
C ILE A 474 27.56 2.73 26.54
N ALA A 475 27.52 2.30 27.80
CA ALA A 475 27.50 0.89 28.17
C ALA A 475 26.20 0.18 27.79
N ALA A 476 25.06 0.90 27.75
CA ALA A 476 23.76 0.37 27.35
C ALA A 476 23.60 0.20 25.83
N LYS A 477 24.46 0.82 25.00
CA LYS A 477 24.36 0.82 23.53
C LYS A 477 24.31 -0.59 22.91
N GLU A 478 24.97 -1.55 23.51
CA GLU A 478 25.13 -2.93 22.97
C GLU A 478 24.39 -3.99 23.81
N LYS A 479 23.57 -3.56 24.78
CA LYS A 479 22.97 -4.48 25.76
C LYS A 479 21.46 -4.33 25.87
N ASP A 480 20.76 -5.45 25.71
CA ASP A 480 19.30 -5.53 25.77
C ASP A 480 18.76 -5.73 27.19
N ASN A 481 19.60 -5.62 28.24
CA ASN A 481 19.23 -5.88 29.63
C ASN A 481 18.96 -4.60 30.45
N ALA A 482 18.90 -3.44 29.81
CA ALA A 482 18.63 -2.16 30.45
C ALA A 482 17.52 -1.40 29.74
N LEU A 483 16.66 -0.72 30.54
CA LEU A 483 15.70 0.27 30.04
C LEU A 483 16.41 1.62 29.97
N VAL A 484 16.52 2.19 28.77
CA VAL A 484 17.26 3.43 28.51
C VAL A 484 16.30 4.62 28.41
N ILE A 485 16.49 5.61 29.27
CA ILE A 485 15.58 6.74 29.45
C ILE A 485 16.31 8.05 29.18
N LEU A 486 15.63 8.97 28.46
CA LEU A 486 16.07 10.35 28.29
C LEU A 486 15.06 11.32 28.88
N LEU A 487 15.53 12.20 29.76
CA LEU A 487 14.75 13.33 30.24
C LEU A 487 15.15 14.61 29.50
N VAL A 488 14.16 15.32 28.98
CA VAL A 488 14.35 16.58 28.25
C VAL A 488 13.47 17.67 28.86
N ALA A 489 13.93 18.93 28.78
CA ALA A 489 13.11 20.11 29.03
C ALA A 489 13.70 21.30 28.25
N PRO A 490 12.90 22.34 27.92
CA PRO A 490 13.38 23.57 27.32
C PRO A 490 14.44 24.25 28.17
N ARG A 491 15.37 24.93 27.54
CA ARG A 491 16.49 25.61 28.23
C ARG A 491 16.01 26.55 29.32
N HIS A 492 14.93 27.29 29.09
CA HIS A 492 14.37 28.22 30.06
C HIS A 492 13.99 27.52 31.37
N ASN A 493 13.24 26.42 31.28
CA ASN A 493 12.76 25.68 32.45
C ASN A 493 13.92 25.02 33.23
N ARG A 494 14.92 24.51 32.49
CA ARG A 494 16.13 23.94 33.07
C ARG A 494 16.95 25.01 33.82
N ALA A 495 17.06 26.23 33.25
CA ALA A 495 17.74 27.35 33.89
C ALA A 495 17.03 27.77 35.18
N ILE A 496 15.70 27.88 35.20
CA ILE A 496 14.93 28.20 36.41
C ILE A 496 15.15 27.15 37.49
N ARG A 497 15.10 25.86 37.16
CA ARG A 497 15.36 24.80 38.14
C ARG A 497 16.78 24.85 38.70
N LYS A 498 17.77 25.21 37.88
CA LYS A 498 19.16 25.37 38.32
C LYS A 498 19.32 26.58 39.23
N VAL A 499 18.65 27.68 38.94
CA VAL A 499 18.57 28.86 39.83
C VAL A 499 17.98 28.50 41.19
N GLN A 500 16.87 27.78 41.22
CA GLN A 500 16.22 27.35 42.46
C GLN A 500 17.09 26.42 43.30
N LYS A 501 17.88 25.56 42.64
CA LYS A 501 18.75 24.58 43.33
C LYS A 501 20.07 25.18 43.83
N GLU A 502 20.66 26.08 43.04
CA GLU A 502 22.03 26.56 43.26
C GLU A 502 22.09 28.04 43.69
N SER A 503 20.95 28.73 43.78
CA SER A 503 20.84 30.16 44.15
C SER A 503 21.70 31.09 43.28
N LYS A 504 21.94 30.75 42.02
CA LYS A 504 22.72 31.52 41.06
C LYS A 504 21.85 32.48 40.24
N PRO A 505 22.41 33.59 39.72
CA PRO A 505 21.68 34.46 38.79
C PRO A 505 21.24 33.72 37.52
N LEU A 506 20.04 34.03 37.03
CA LEU A 506 19.43 33.35 35.86
C LEU A 506 20.33 33.36 34.61
N PHE A 507 21.01 34.47 34.36
CA PHE A 507 21.94 34.63 33.23
C PHE A 507 23.12 33.63 33.30
N VAL A 508 23.66 33.42 34.50
CA VAL A 508 24.75 32.47 34.72
C VAL A 508 24.27 31.05 34.50
N ALA A 509 23.09 30.70 35.02
CA ALA A 509 22.47 29.39 34.81
C ALA A 509 22.22 29.08 33.31
N PHE A 510 21.78 30.08 32.54
CA PHE A 510 21.60 29.92 31.08
C PHE A 510 22.91 29.63 30.36
N LYS A 511 23.97 30.35 30.69
CA LYS A 511 25.29 30.15 30.05
C LYS A 511 25.88 28.78 30.38
N GLU A 512 25.76 28.36 31.63
CA GLU A 512 26.19 27.02 32.06
C GLU A 512 25.43 25.92 31.34
N ILE A 513 24.10 26.01 31.17
CA ILE A 513 23.27 25.05 30.43
C ILE A 513 23.67 25.02 28.97
N GLU A 514 23.97 26.14 28.34
CA GLU A 514 24.42 26.15 26.95
C GLU A 514 25.77 25.45 26.76
N GLU A 515 26.70 25.62 27.67
CA GLU A 515 28.00 24.95 27.68
C GLU A 515 27.84 23.42 27.92
N GLU A 516 26.94 23.04 28.83
CA GLU A 516 26.61 21.65 29.11
C GLU A 516 25.92 20.98 27.90
N ASP A 517 24.96 21.63 27.22
CA ASP A 517 24.32 21.16 26.01
C ASP A 517 25.33 20.91 24.87
N LYS A 518 26.35 21.79 24.76
CA LYS A 518 27.46 21.59 23.79
C LYS A 518 28.28 20.32 24.11
N LYS A 519 28.50 20.03 25.40
CA LYS A 519 29.18 18.79 25.83
C LYS A 519 28.34 17.55 25.48
N VAL A 520 27.04 17.56 25.82
CA VAL A 520 26.09 16.51 25.49
C VAL A 520 26.06 16.23 23.97
N SER A 521 25.96 17.31 23.17
CA SER A 521 25.96 17.17 21.70
C SER A 521 27.24 16.54 21.17
N LYS A 522 28.42 16.85 21.73
CA LYS A 522 29.69 16.21 21.37
C LYS A 522 29.69 14.72 21.68
N VAL A 523 29.16 14.30 22.82
CA VAL A 523 29.04 12.90 23.23
C VAL A 523 28.13 12.14 22.29
N LEU A 524 26.93 12.66 22.02
CA LEU A 524 25.97 12.04 21.12
C LEU A 524 26.56 11.85 19.71
N LYS A 525 27.25 12.87 19.17
CA LYS A 525 27.93 12.77 17.86
C LYS A 525 29.05 11.74 17.86
N LYS A 526 29.87 11.70 18.91
CA LYS A 526 31.04 10.81 18.99
C LYS A 526 30.65 9.34 19.11
N TYR A 527 29.71 9.01 19.98
CA TYR A 527 29.39 7.61 20.31
C TYR A 527 28.18 7.06 19.57
N PHE A 528 27.21 7.90 19.19
CA PHE A 528 25.94 7.47 18.60
C PHE A 528 25.76 7.95 17.15
N LYS A 529 26.67 8.78 16.62
CA LYS A 529 26.52 9.46 15.31
C LYS A 529 25.19 10.22 15.20
N ALA A 530 24.72 10.73 16.32
CA ALA A 530 23.44 11.41 16.51
C ALA A 530 23.68 12.81 17.09
N ASP A 531 22.69 13.69 17.01
CA ASP A 531 22.67 15.00 17.63
C ASP A 531 21.36 15.20 18.39
N LEU A 532 21.14 16.39 18.96
CA LEU A 532 19.93 16.73 19.71
C LEU A 532 18.66 16.75 18.84
N GLU A 533 18.80 16.81 17.51
CA GLU A 533 17.69 16.72 16.55
C GLU A 533 17.44 15.29 16.12
N ASN A 534 18.49 14.42 16.14
CA ASN A 534 18.46 13.03 15.73
C ASN A 534 18.98 12.15 16.88
N LEU A 535 18.18 12.02 17.92
CA LEU A 535 18.52 11.31 19.15
C LEU A 535 18.76 9.81 18.91
N PRO A 536 19.70 9.19 19.65
CA PRO A 536 19.89 7.74 19.62
C PRO A 536 18.64 6.99 20.12
N PRO A 537 18.54 5.68 19.90
CA PRO A 537 17.39 4.90 20.34
C PRO A 537 17.33 4.85 21.87
N PHE A 538 16.54 5.76 22.45
CA PHE A 538 16.06 5.65 23.81
C PHE A 538 14.75 4.87 23.82
N ASP A 539 14.55 4.05 24.84
CA ASP A 539 13.28 3.32 24.99
C ASP A 539 12.16 4.29 25.38
N ILE A 540 12.47 5.30 26.18
CA ILE A 540 11.55 6.36 26.60
C ILE A 540 12.27 7.72 26.58
N ALA A 541 11.62 8.73 25.98
CA ALA A 541 12.02 10.13 26.10
C ALA A 541 10.87 10.94 26.72
N ILE A 542 11.11 11.62 27.83
CA ILE A 542 10.09 12.35 28.59
C ILE A 542 10.43 13.84 28.63
N ASN A 543 9.47 14.68 28.20
CA ASN A 543 9.56 16.12 28.35
C ASN A 543 9.00 16.52 29.71
N THR A 544 9.91 16.87 30.65
CA THR A 544 9.56 17.23 32.03
C THR A 544 9.05 18.66 32.19
N GLU A 545 8.87 19.42 31.11
CA GLU A 545 8.09 20.66 31.14
C GLU A 545 6.58 20.38 31.15
N ARG A 546 6.15 19.40 30.34
CA ARG A 546 4.73 19.07 30.16
C ARG A 546 4.26 17.96 31.10
N ILE A 547 5.18 17.09 31.48
CA ILE A 547 4.91 15.93 32.34
C ILE A 547 5.55 16.21 33.70
N PRO A 548 4.76 16.35 34.78
CA PRO A 548 5.28 16.50 36.15
C PRO A 548 6.22 15.35 36.51
N LEU A 549 7.21 15.59 37.36
CA LEU A 549 8.25 14.61 37.68
C LEU A 549 7.67 13.36 38.35
N GLU A 550 6.60 13.49 39.12
CA GLU A 550 5.88 12.39 39.77
C GLU A 550 5.21 11.48 38.74
N VAL A 551 4.58 12.07 37.69
CA VAL A 551 3.95 11.31 36.58
C VAL A 551 5.02 10.68 35.71
N ALA A 552 6.14 11.36 35.48
CA ALA A 552 7.26 10.81 34.72
C ALA A 552 7.86 9.57 35.42
N GLU A 553 8.00 9.64 36.75
CA GLU A 553 8.45 8.52 37.58
C GLU A 553 7.50 7.33 37.49
N GLU A 554 6.18 7.55 37.61
CA GLU A 554 5.17 6.49 37.51
C GLU A 554 5.19 5.78 36.14
N LEU A 555 5.34 6.54 35.05
CA LEU A 555 5.48 6.00 33.70
C LEU A 555 6.71 5.10 33.57
N ILE A 556 7.84 5.52 34.13
CA ILE A 556 9.09 4.75 34.11
C ILE A 556 8.94 3.48 34.93
N GLU A 557 8.36 3.59 36.13
CA GLU A 557 8.11 2.46 37.02
C GLU A 557 7.24 1.40 36.36
N LEU A 558 6.10 1.79 35.78
CA LEU A 558 5.17 0.90 35.08
C LEU A 558 5.87 0.20 33.90
N THR A 559 6.62 0.95 33.09
CA THR A 559 7.33 0.38 31.94
C THR A 559 8.38 -0.64 32.38
N TYR A 560 9.16 -0.31 33.38
CA TYR A 560 10.19 -1.22 33.91
C TYR A 560 9.58 -2.51 34.47
N LYS A 561 8.50 -2.42 35.27
CA LYS A 561 7.81 -3.56 35.83
C LYS A 561 7.22 -4.46 34.72
N GLU A 562 6.60 -3.85 33.72
CA GLU A 562 6.01 -4.59 32.59
C GLU A 562 7.08 -5.32 31.76
N LEU A 563 8.17 -4.66 31.40
CA LEU A 563 9.29 -5.27 30.67
C LEU A 563 9.92 -6.43 31.46
N ARG A 564 10.12 -6.24 32.77
CA ARG A 564 10.66 -7.28 33.66
C ARG A 564 9.71 -8.47 33.82
N SER A 565 8.39 -8.23 33.84
CA SER A 565 7.39 -9.30 33.94
C SER A 565 7.31 -10.14 32.67
N ARG A 566 7.37 -9.49 31.48
CA ARG A 566 7.34 -10.15 30.18
C ARG A 566 8.57 -11.01 29.93
N SER A 567 9.75 -10.55 30.34
CA SER A 567 10.99 -11.33 30.22
C SER A 567 10.97 -12.61 31.06
N ARG A 568 10.32 -12.61 32.22
CA ARG A 568 10.15 -13.82 33.05
C ARG A 568 9.13 -14.82 32.50
N LYS A 569 8.13 -14.35 31.73
CA LYS A 569 7.12 -15.23 31.10
C LYS A 569 7.65 -15.95 29.85
N VAL A 570 8.67 -15.40 29.19
CA VAL A 570 9.28 -15.99 28.00
C VAL A 570 10.33 -17.05 28.37
N ASN A 571 10.91 -16.97 29.58
CA ASN A 571 11.93 -17.91 30.08
C ASN A 571 11.34 -19.07 30.93
N LYS A 572 10.02 -19.15 31.10
CA LYS A 572 9.28 -20.31 31.58
C LYS A 572 8.55 -20.98 30.40
#